data_0cb9765be574f238886cc20041482f92
#
_entry.id   0cb9765be574f238886cc20041482f92
#
_cell.length_a   1.000
_cell.length_b   1.000
_cell.length_c   1.000
_cell.angle_alpha   90.00
_cell.angle_beta   90.00
_cell.angle_gamma   90.00
#
_symmetry.space_group_name_H-M   'P 1'
#
loop_
_entity.id
_entity.type
_entity.pdbx_description
1 polymer ?
#
loop_
_entity_poly.entity_id
_entity_poly.type
_entity_poly.pdbx_seq_one_letter_code
_entity_poly.pdbx_strand_id
1 'polypeptide(L)'
;MISFREMKDREYIPHKTYLKLLIGGGLSLSKVLLTNPGDLKKLRTIHGSEERYVRPKRPYELPPFKEGMRYGVTEEKYLRHTLYCNPCAPEVVALAHHLGAFQKTDYEFAKTAFEFVKEKLDLEICPMDPVEETIRRGTGTCFHLISVFIALCRCAGIKARYKTFAMNMIQTWYDAMVGSDQLVKKWYDQMGFFMMEGEGEAFIDGKWIVAHVGPTAERQAAGGIPITKFGESSIGVWFFAVPGTTETMESIPYGLGAGANLLKMIAPGSMERINISIQHQNKMGKKIIEDAGGKESYDAMTRKKLGSKTPIVDLSNKKGIIFGE
;
A
#
# COMPACT_ATOMS: atom_id res chain seq x y z
N MET A 1 25.79 8.42 11.25
CA MET A 1 25.29 7.13 11.76
C MET A 1 24.09 7.44 12.67
N ILE A 2 22.92 6.91 12.38
CA ILE A 2 21.71 7.16 13.18
C ILE A 2 21.87 6.44 14.53
N SER A 3 21.64 7.17 15.64
CA SER A 3 21.76 6.60 16.99
C SER A 3 20.60 5.66 17.29
N PHE A 4 20.78 4.69 18.22
CA PHE A 4 19.71 3.78 18.65
C PHE A 4 18.51 4.55 19.24
N ARG A 5 18.77 5.65 19.96
CA ARG A 5 17.74 6.53 20.50
C ARG A 5 16.91 7.17 19.38
N GLU A 6 17.57 7.67 18.33
CA GLU A 6 16.91 8.25 17.17
C GLU A 6 16.12 7.21 16.36
N MET A 7 16.67 6.00 16.21
CA MET A 7 15.95 4.89 15.57
C MET A 7 14.64 4.55 16.30
N LYS A 8 14.64 4.60 17.63
CA LYS A 8 13.45 4.38 18.44
C LYS A 8 12.48 5.56 18.37
N ASP A 9 12.99 6.79 18.47
CA ASP A 9 12.17 8.01 18.43
C ASP A 9 11.46 8.19 17.09
N ARG A 10 12.14 7.85 15.98
CA ARG A 10 11.57 7.91 14.61
C ARG A 10 10.84 6.66 14.18
N GLU A 11 10.61 5.72 15.09
CA GLU A 11 9.90 4.45 14.86
C GLU A 11 10.50 3.61 13.72
N TYR A 12 11.83 3.66 13.53
CA TYR A 12 12.54 2.82 12.57
C TYR A 12 12.69 1.36 13.05
N ILE A 13 12.52 1.13 14.35
CA ILE A 13 12.49 -0.20 14.94
C ILE A 13 11.04 -0.68 14.97
N PRO A 14 10.72 -1.89 14.46
CA PRO A 14 9.37 -2.42 14.49
C PRO A 14 8.79 -2.48 15.91
N HIS A 15 7.54 -2.06 16.07
CA HIS A 15 6.77 -2.33 17.28
C HIS A 15 6.70 -3.83 17.56
N LYS A 16 6.43 -4.21 18.81
CA LYS A 16 6.37 -5.62 19.23
C LYS A 16 5.42 -6.46 18.37
N THR A 17 4.25 -5.93 18.04
CA THR A 17 3.26 -6.57 17.17
C THR A 17 3.85 -6.83 15.78
N TYR A 18 4.50 -5.83 15.21
CA TYR A 18 5.15 -5.94 13.90
C TYR A 18 6.30 -6.93 13.88
N LEU A 19 7.12 -6.94 14.94
CA LEU A 19 8.22 -7.89 15.06
C LEU A 19 7.68 -9.33 15.09
N LYS A 20 6.59 -9.58 15.82
CA LYS A 20 5.91 -10.88 15.82
C LYS A 20 5.40 -11.27 14.43
N LEU A 21 4.77 -10.32 13.70
CA LEU A 21 4.30 -10.52 12.34
C LEU A 21 5.44 -10.87 11.38
N LEU A 22 6.54 -10.14 11.44
CA LEU A 22 7.71 -10.36 10.59
C LEU A 22 8.36 -11.72 10.88
N ILE A 23 8.56 -12.05 12.14
CA ILE A 23 9.12 -13.36 12.55
C ILE A 23 8.18 -14.49 12.14
N GLY A 24 6.89 -14.38 12.46
CA GLY A 24 5.88 -15.38 12.09
C GLY A 24 5.77 -15.58 10.58
N GLY A 25 5.76 -14.47 9.82
CA GLY A 25 5.77 -14.50 8.37
C GLY A 25 7.02 -15.16 7.79
N GLY A 26 8.20 -14.84 8.33
CA GLY A 26 9.46 -15.44 7.93
C GLY A 26 9.53 -16.94 8.22
N LEU A 27 9.11 -17.38 9.40
CA LEU A 27 9.05 -18.78 9.77
C LEU A 27 8.06 -19.56 8.88
N SER A 28 6.88 -19.00 8.61
CA SER A 28 5.89 -19.60 7.71
C SER A 28 6.43 -19.74 6.29
N LEU A 29 7.08 -18.70 5.76
CA LEU A 29 7.70 -18.75 4.44
C LEU A 29 8.80 -19.82 4.39
N SER A 30 9.68 -19.86 5.39
CA SER A 30 10.72 -20.86 5.50
C SER A 30 10.16 -22.28 5.51
N LYS A 31 9.09 -22.51 6.27
CA LYS A 31 8.40 -23.81 6.29
C LYS A 31 7.83 -24.17 4.92
N VAL A 32 7.17 -23.24 4.23
CA VAL A 32 6.63 -23.48 2.88
C VAL A 32 7.75 -23.83 1.89
N LEU A 33 8.88 -23.11 1.93
CA LEU A 33 10.02 -23.36 1.07
C LEU A 33 10.66 -24.76 1.32
N LEU A 34 10.82 -25.13 2.58
CA LEU A 34 11.41 -26.41 2.98
C LEU A 34 10.51 -27.62 2.63
N THR A 35 9.19 -27.44 2.72
CA THR A 35 8.24 -28.52 2.42
C THR A 35 7.88 -28.63 0.93
N ASN A 36 8.30 -27.66 0.09
CA ASN A 36 8.02 -27.67 -1.35
C ASN A 36 9.28 -27.37 -2.18
N PRO A 37 10.36 -28.17 -2.07
CA PRO A 37 11.61 -27.89 -2.76
C PRO A 37 11.50 -27.91 -4.29
N GLY A 38 10.56 -28.69 -4.86
CA GLY A 38 10.30 -28.74 -6.30
C GLY A 38 9.73 -27.43 -6.87
N ASP A 39 9.11 -26.60 -6.06
CA ASP A 39 8.57 -25.32 -6.49
C ASP A 39 9.63 -24.20 -6.50
N LEU A 40 10.75 -24.37 -5.79
CA LEU A 40 11.80 -23.34 -5.71
C LEU A 40 12.35 -22.92 -7.08
N LYS A 41 12.45 -23.86 -8.04
CA LYS A 41 12.89 -23.55 -9.40
C LYS A 41 11.87 -22.68 -10.13
N LYS A 42 10.57 -22.93 -9.94
CA LYS A 42 9.47 -22.16 -10.53
C LYS A 42 9.38 -20.74 -9.96
N LEU A 43 9.82 -20.54 -8.71
CA LEU A 43 9.77 -19.25 -8.05
C LEU A 43 10.79 -18.25 -8.60
N ARG A 44 11.92 -18.77 -9.12
CA ARG A 44 13.01 -17.93 -9.64
C ARG A 44 12.82 -17.52 -11.09
N THR A 45 12.10 -18.30 -11.86
CA THR A 45 11.99 -18.09 -13.31
C THR A 45 10.54 -18.00 -13.73
N ILE A 46 10.25 -17.08 -14.64
CA ILE A 46 9.08 -17.14 -15.49
C ILE A 46 9.44 -18.03 -16.67
N HIS A 47 8.63 -19.05 -16.92
CA HIS A 47 8.85 -19.94 -18.07
C HIS A 47 8.62 -19.15 -19.37
N GLY A 48 9.36 -19.50 -20.44
CA GLY A 48 9.39 -18.73 -21.69
C GLY A 48 8.07 -18.56 -22.43
N SER A 49 7.01 -19.27 -22.02
CA SER A 49 5.63 -19.14 -22.56
C SER A 49 4.75 -18.21 -21.73
N GLU A 50 5.21 -17.72 -20.58
CA GLU A 50 4.43 -16.85 -19.71
C GLU A 50 4.55 -15.38 -20.14
N GLU A 51 3.46 -14.62 -19.95
CA GLU A 51 3.45 -13.17 -20.11
C GLU A 51 4.52 -12.50 -19.23
N ARG A 52 5.14 -11.44 -19.74
CA ARG A 52 6.13 -10.67 -19.00
C ARG A 52 5.51 -9.41 -18.44
N TYR A 53 5.87 -9.09 -17.21
CA TYR A 53 5.49 -7.80 -16.62
C TYR A 53 6.20 -6.66 -17.33
N VAL A 54 5.42 -5.72 -17.85
CA VAL A 54 5.93 -4.47 -18.39
C VAL A 54 5.39 -3.35 -17.52
N ARG A 55 6.29 -2.64 -16.84
CA ARG A 55 5.89 -1.49 -16.00
C ARG A 55 5.16 -0.46 -16.84
N PRO A 56 3.97 0.02 -16.40
CA PRO A 56 3.26 1.08 -17.11
C PRO A 56 4.09 2.37 -17.10
N LYS A 57 3.96 3.14 -18.17
CA LYS A 57 4.53 4.49 -18.22
C LYS A 57 3.75 5.39 -17.25
N ARG A 58 4.48 6.21 -16.51
CA ARG A 58 3.90 7.23 -15.64
C ARG A 58 2.92 8.12 -16.43
N PRO A 59 1.66 8.30 -15.96
CA PRO A 59 0.63 9.05 -16.70
C PRO A 59 0.65 10.56 -16.43
N TYR A 60 1.72 11.09 -15.84
CA TYR A 60 1.88 12.52 -15.54
C TYR A 60 3.32 12.96 -15.79
N GLU A 61 3.50 14.25 -16.02
CA GLU A 61 4.80 14.89 -16.07
C GLU A 61 5.22 15.37 -14.68
N LEU A 62 6.51 15.29 -14.38
CA LEU A 62 7.03 15.85 -13.14
C LEU A 62 7.14 17.36 -13.27
N PRO A 63 6.49 18.13 -12.38
CA PRO A 63 6.67 19.56 -12.36
C PRO A 63 8.13 19.89 -12.01
N PRO A 64 8.71 20.94 -12.61
CA PRO A 64 10.09 21.33 -12.31
C PRO A 64 10.19 21.90 -10.90
N PHE A 65 11.18 21.41 -10.15
CA PHE A 65 11.56 22.03 -8.89
C PHE A 65 12.25 23.38 -9.16
N LYS A 66 11.93 24.37 -8.35
CA LYS A 66 12.58 25.68 -8.36
C LYS A 66 13.16 25.94 -6.98
N GLU A 67 14.39 26.43 -6.95
CA GLU A 67 15.04 26.84 -5.69
C GLU A 67 14.17 27.90 -4.97
N GLY A 68 14.07 27.78 -3.64
CA GLY A 68 13.23 28.68 -2.84
C GLY A 68 11.75 28.29 -2.75
N MET A 69 11.32 27.18 -3.36
CA MET A 69 9.96 26.67 -3.12
C MET A 69 9.75 26.37 -1.63
N ARG A 70 8.64 26.88 -1.10
CA ARG A 70 8.27 26.72 0.32
C ARG A 70 7.88 25.26 0.62
N TYR A 71 8.20 24.83 1.85
CA TYR A 71 7.67 23.60 2.46
C TYR A 71 7.43 23.80 3.96
N GLY A 72 6.47 23.07 4.53
CA GLY A 72 6.04 23.20 5.93
C GLY A 72 6.65 22.17 6.88
N VAL A 73 7.75 21.52 6.46
CA VAL A 73 8.44 20.46 7.21
C VAL A 73 9.12 21.04 8.44
N THR A 74 8.97 20.37 9.58
CA THR A 74 9.65 20.69 10.85
C THR A 74 10.17 19.40 11.50
N GLU A 75 10.88 19.49 12.63
CA GLU A 75 11.29 18.31 13.43
C GLU A 75 10.15 17.77 14.32
N GLU A 76 8.96 18.32 14.23
CA GLU A 76 7.80 17.83 14.96
C GLU A 76 7.36 16.46 14.43
N LYS A 77 6.97 15.57 15.34
CA LYS A 77 6.46 14.23 14.98
C LYS A 77 5.29 14.34 13.98
N TYR A 78 5.33 13.51 12.94
CA TYR A 78 4.39 13.47 11.81
C TYR A 78 4.52 14.62 10.79
N LEU A 79 5.51 15.53 10.96
CA LEU A 79 5.90 16.54 9.96
C LEU A 79 7.31 16.32 9.42
N ARG A 80 8.16 15.64 10.18
CA ARG A 80 9.58 15.49 9.86
C ARG A 80 9.84 14.42 8.79
N HIS A 81 11.03 14.47 8.24
CA HIS A 81 11.59 13.45 7.35
C HIS A 81 11.74 12.11 8.07
N THR A 82 11.39 11.02 7.38
CA THR A 82 11.60 9.64 7.85
C THR A 82 12.16 8.77 6.73
N LEU A 83 12.57 7.53 7.05
CA LEU A 83 13.36 6.64 6.18
C LEU A 83 12.88 6.53 4.71
N TYR A 84 11.57 6.37 4.50
CA TYR A 84 10.97 6.21 3.16
C TYR A 84 10.06 7.38 2.78
N CYS A 85 10.06 8.44 3.57
CA CYS A 85 9.21 9.61 3.40
C CYS A 85 10.03 10.88 3.61
N ASN A 86 10.60 11.39 2.52
CA ASN A 86 11.32 12.67 2.49
C ASN A 86 10.40 13.78 1.94
N PRO A 87 9.73 14.55 2.80
CA PRO A 87 8.83 15.62 2.35
C PRO A 87 9.56 16.84 1.79
N CYS A 88 10.89 16.90 1.92
CA CYS A 88 11.72 17.95 1.35
C CYS A 88 12.38 17.56 0.01
N ALA A 89 12.14 16.34 -0.49
CA ALA A 89 12.70 15.94 -1.77
C ALA A 89 12.19 16.85 -2.90
N PRO A 90 13.05 17.26 -3.85
CA PRO A 90 12.66 18.18 -4.94
C PRO A 90 11.39 17.78 -5.67
N GLU A 91 11.22 16.49 -5.95
CA GLU A 91 10.04 15.94 -6.62
C GLU A 91 8.78 16.07 -5.77
N VAL A 92 8.89 15.87 -4.45
CA VAL A 92 7.77 16.03 -3.51
C VAL A 92 7.36 17.48 -3.42
N VAL A 93 8.32 18.39 -3.24
CA VAL A 93 8.06 19.83 -3.12
C VAL A 93 7.44 20.37 -4.40
N ALA A 94 8.01 20.07 -5.57
CA ALA A 94 7.49 20.51 -6.85
C ALA A 94 6.07 19.98 -7.10
N LEU A 95 5.82 18.69 -6.79
CA LEU A 95 4.50 18.08 -6.94
C LEU A 95 3.49 18.67 -5.95
N ALA A 96 3.86 18.91 -4.70
CA ALA A 96 2.99 19.53 -3.71
C ALA A 96 2.53 20.94 -4.16
N HIS A 97 3.45 21.77 -4.67
CA HIS A 97 3.10 23.07 -5.24
C HIS A 97 2.19 22.94 -6.46
N HIS A 98 2.48 22.02 -7.36
CA HIS A 98 1.62 21.75 -8.54
C HIS A 98 0.20 21.36 -8.14
N LEU A 99 0.03 20.60 -7.06
CA LEU A 99 -1.26 20.23 -6.51
C LEU A 99 -1.95 21.33 -5.68
N GLY A 100 -1.27 22.45 -5.47
CA GLY A 100 -1.83 23.65 -4.80
C GLY A 100 -1.52 23.71 -3.29
N ALA A 101 -0.39 23.12 -2.84
CA ALA A 101 0.08 23.32 -1.47
C ALA A 101 0.19 24.82 -1.16
N PHE A 102 -0.21 25.22 0.05
CA PHE A 102 -0.27 26.61 0.56
C PHE A 102 -1.27 27.54 -0.15
N GLN A 103 -2.04 27.05 -1.11
CA GLN A 103 -3.09 27.80 -1.81
C GLN A 103 -4.49 27.28 -1.45
N LYS A 104 -4.57 26.02 -1.05
CA LYS A 104 -5.79 25.34 -0.61
C LYS A 104 -5.82 25.22 0.91
N THR A 105 -7.01 25.00 1.46
CA THR A 105 -7.14 24.56 2.85
C THR A 105 -6.49 23.18 3.06
N ASP A 106 -6.15 22.83 4.30
CA ASP A 106 -5.53 21.53 4.62
C ASP A 106 -6.37 20.36 4.12
N TYR A 107 -7.69 20.44 4.26
CA TYR A 107 -8.61 19.40 3.79
C TYR A 107 -8.61 19.29 2.25
N GLU A 108 -8.73 20.41 1.56
CA GLU A 108 -8.73 20.43 0.08
C GLU A 108 -7.41 19.94 -0.49
N PHE A 109 -6.30 20.34 0.11
CA PHE A 109 -4.98 19.87 -0.32
C PHE A 109 -4.81 18.37 -0.07
N ALA A 110 -5.09 17.88 1.13
CA ALA A 110 -4.97 16.47 1.45
C ALA A 110 -5.89 15.60 0.57
N LYS A 111 -7.11 16.07 0.28
CA LYS A 111 -8.01 15.42 -0.68
C LYS A 111 -7.42 15.40 -2.08
N THR A 112 -6.85 16.52 -2.56
CA THR A 112 -6.19 16.57 -3.87
C THR A 112 -4.98 15.64 -3.95
N ALA A 113 -4.17 15.56 -2.89
CA ALA A 113 -3.05 14.64 -2.80
C ALA A 113 -3.52 13.17 -2.82
N PHE A 114 -4.60 12.85 -2.10
CA PHE A 114 -5.24 11.53 -2.13
C PHE A 114 -5.71 11.16 -3.54
N GLU A 115 -6.44 12.05 -4.21
CA GLU A 115 -6.95 11.84 -5.57
C GLU A 115 -5.80 11.65 -6.56
N PHE A 116 -4.75 12.47 -6.47
CA PHE A 116 -3.56 12.32 -7.29
C PHE A 116 -2.91 10.94 -7.11
N VAL A 117 -2.64 10.53 -5.88
CA VAL A 117 -2.00 9.23 -5.63
C VAL A 117 -2.87 8.09 -6.12
N LYS A 118 -4.18 8.12 -5.81
CA LYS A 118 -5.13 7.06 -6.17
C LYS A 118 -5.37 6.93 -7.68
N GLU A 119 -5.25 8.04 -8.43
CA GLU A 119 -5.57 8.05 -9.87
C GLU A 119 -4.32 8.01 -10.77
N LYS A 120 -3.17 8.43 -10.27
CA LYS A 120 -1.98 8.62 -11.09
C LYS A 120 -0.85 7.65 -10.78
N LEU A 121 -0.90 6.97 -9.63
CA LEU A 121 0.09 5.97 -9.29
C LEU A 121 -0.50 4.57 -9.31
N ASP A 122 0.22 3.64 -9.93
CA ASP A 122 -0.19 2.24 -10.01
C ASP A 122 0.44 1.40 -8.92
N LEU A 123 -0.28 0.36 -8.47
CA LEU A 123 0.28 -0.63 -7.57
C LEU A 123 1.28 -1.53 -8.32
N GLU A 124 2.45 -1.66 -7.76
CA GLU A 124 3.49 -2.59 -8.21
C GLU A 124 4.16 -3.23 -6.98
N ILE A 125 4.30 -4.53 -6.96
CA ILE A 125 5.09 -5.20 -5.93
C ILE A 125 6.57 -5.06 -6.31
N CYS A 126 7.28 -4.26 -5.53
CA CYS A 126 8.69 -3.96 -5.71
C CYS A 126 9.37 -3.72 -4.35
N PRO A 127 10.72 -3.76 -4.29
CA PRO A 127 11.47 -3.38 -3.09
C PRO A 127 11.14 -1.96 -2.63
N MET A 128 11.21 -1.74 -1.30
CA MET A 128 11.07 -0.40 -0.74
C MET A 128 12.23 0.51 -1.16
N ASP A 129 11.88 1.68 -1.65
CA ASP A 129 12.79 2.75 -2.04
C ASP A 129 12.28 4.11 -1.53
N PRO A 130 13.08 5.19 -1.61
CA PRO A 130 12.66 6.52 -1.21
C PRO A 130 11.45 7.03 -2.00
N VAL A 131 10.67 7.92 -1.38
CA VAL A 131 9.41 8.44 -1.94
C VAL A 131 9.59 9.14 -3.31
N GLU A 132 10.70 9.82 -3.51
CA GLU A 132 11.04 10.49 -4.77
C GLU A 132 11.17 9.51 -5.94
N GLU A 133 11.68 8.29 -5.70
CA GLU A 133 11.76 7.25 -6.72
C GLU A 133 10.38 6.74 -7.12
N THR A 134 9.48 6.62 -6.15
CA THR A 134 8.07 6.28 -6.42
C THR A 134 7.40 7.32 -7.30
N ILE A 135 7.61 8.60 -7.01
CA ILE A 135 7.08 9.72 -7.81
C ILE A 135 7.68 9.72 -9.23
N ARG A 136 8.99 9.49 -9.36
CA ARG A 136 9.65 9.41 -10.68
C ARG A 136 9.13 8.24 -11.50
N ARG A 137 8.90 7.10 -10.87
CA ARG A 137 8.47 5.86 -11.50
C ARG A 137 6.97 5.82 -11.81
N GLY A 138 6.15 6.40 -10.93
CA GLY A 138 4.68 6.36 -11.02
C GLY A 138 4.06 5.05 -10.54
N THR A 139 4.84 4.16 -9.91
CA THR A 139 4.38 2.85 -9.41
C THR A 139 5.05 2.51 -8.08
N GLY A 140 4.41 1.67 -7.28
CA GLY A 140 4.96 1.19 -6.03
C GLY A 140 4.02 0.29 -5.26
N THR A 141 4.46 -0.29 -4.15
CA THR A 141 3.59 -1.03 -3.24
C THR A 141 2.60 -0.08 -2.55
N CYS A 142 1.59 -0.61 -1.85
CA CYS A 142 0.69 0.20 -1.02
C CYS A 142 1.48 1.16 -0.10
N PHE A 143 2.57 0.70 0.53
CA PHE A 143 3.40 1.55 1.38
C PHE A 143 4.13 2.67 0.64
N HIS A 144 4.55 2.45 -0.60
CA HIS A 144 5.09 3.52 -1.44
C HIS A 144 4.04 4.58 -1.75
N LEU A 145 2.84 4.16 -2.13
CA LEU A 145 1.75 5.07 -2.44
C LEU A 145 1.33 5.87 -1.20
N ILE A 146 1.24 5.21 -0.05
CA ILE A 146 0.98 5.87 1.23
C ILE A 146 2.10 6.86 1.58
N SER A 147 3.38 6.50 1.35
CA SER A 147 4.52 7.40 1.57
C SER A 147 4.44 8.65 0.70
N VAL A 148 3.98 8.55 -0.55
CA VAL A 148 3.75 9.72 -1.41
C VAL A 148 2.68 10.63 -0.82
N PHE A 149 1.53 10.08 -0.42
CA PHE A 149 0.46 10.85 0.23
C PHE A 149 0.97 11.57 1.50
N ILE A 150 1.65 10.83 2.38
CA ILE A 150 2.19 11.37 3.63
C ILE A 150 3.24 12.46 3.36
N ALA A 151 4.15 12.23 2.40
CA ALA A 151 5.18 13.19 2.06
C ALA A 151 4.59 14.50 1.51
N LEU A 152 3.58 14.42 0.65
CA LEU A 152 2.85 15.59 0.13
C LEU A 152 2.17 16.37 1.26
N CYS A 153 1.46 15.67 2.17
CA CYS A 153 0.84 16.32 3.33
C CYS A 153 1.87 17.00 4.24
N ARG A 154 2.95 16.29 4.61
CA ARG A 154 4.02 16.86 5.44
C ARG A 154 4.72 18.04 4.75
N CYS A 155 4.93 17.97 3.45
CA CYS A 155 5.46 19.08 2.66
C CYS A 155 4.59 20.33 2.78
N ALA A 156 3.27 20.17 2.76
CA ALA A 156 2.32 21.26 2.95
C ALA A 156 2.17 21.73 4.42
N GLY A 157 2.86 21.10 5.38
CA GLY A 157 2.75 21.42 6.81
C GLY A 157 1.60 20.69 7.52
N ILE A 158 0.97 19.72 6.88
CA ILE A 158 -0.11 18.90 7.44
C ILE A 158 0.51 17.66 8.08
N LYS A 159 0.26 17.44 9.39
CA LYS A 159 0.70 16.22 10.07
C LYS A 159 0.10 15.00 9.41
N ALA A 160 0.94 14.02 9.05
CA ALA A 160 0.48 12.80 8.40
C ALA A 160 1.27 11.58 8.89
N ARG A 161 0.58 10.42 9.00
CA ARG A 161 1.14 9.17 9.53
C ARG A 161 0.63 7.94 8.78
N TYR A 162 1.31 6.84 8.99
CA TYR A 162 0.86 5.52 8.55
C TYR A 162 -0.08 4.92 9.59
N LYS A 163 -1.14 4.27 9.12
CA LYS A 163 -1.96 3.35 9.89
C LYS A 163 -1.90 1.99 9.21
N THR A 164 -1.45 0.98 9.89
CA THR A 164 -1.08 -0.29 9.31
C THR A 164 -1.69 -1.44 10.09
N PHE A 165 -1.92 -2.55 9.44
CA PHE A 165 -2.52 -3.75 10.03
C PHE A 165 -2.15 -4.99 9.23
N ALA A 166 -2.19 -6.17 9.87
CA ALA A 166 -2.24 -7.42 9.14
C ALA A 166 -3.62 -7.57 8.51
N MET A 167 -3.65 -7.87 7.21
CA MET A 167 -4.91 -7.94 6.49
C MET A 167 -5.34 -9.36 6.18
N ASN A 168 -6.64 -9.57 6.20
CA ASN A 168 -7.31 -10.67 5.57
C ASN A 168 -8.11 -10.16 4.37
N MET A 169 -8.00 -10.83 3.23
CA MET A 169 -8.61 -10.38 1.99
C MET A 169 -10.02 -10.92 1.81
N ILE A 170 -10.87 -10.18 1.09
CA ILE A 170 -12.08 -10.73 0.52
C ILE A 170 -11.75 -11.78 -0.55
N GLN A 171 -12.66 -12.72 -0.80
CA GLN A 171 -12.41 -13.87 -1.67
C GLN A 171 -11.97 -13.49 -3.08
N THR A 172 -12.63 -12.52 -3.70
CA THR A 172 -12.28 -12.06 -5.06
C THR A 172 -10.84 -11.54 -5.16
N TRP A 173 -10.36 -10.90 -4.11
CA TRP A 173 -8.99 -10.40 -4.05
C TRP A 173 -7.98 -11.50 -3.72
N TYR A 174 -8.36 -12.41 -2.84
CA TYR A 174 -7.57 -13.61 -2.58
C TYR A 174 -7.32 -14.38 -3.87
N ASP A 175 -8.37 -14.69 -4.64
CA ASP A 175 -8.25 -15.44 -5.89
C ASP A 175 -7.35 -14.74 -6.91
N ALA A 176 -7.48 -13.44 -7.02
CA ALA A 176 -6.74 -12.66 -8.00
C ALA A 176 -5.28 -12.35 -7.60
N MET A 177 -5.01 -12.03 -6.35
CA MET A 177 -3.67 -11.66 -5.88
C MET A 177 -2.89 -12.88 -5.37
N VAL A 178 -3.52 -13.65 -4.49
CA VAL A 178 -2.89 -14.78 -3.81
C VAL A 178 -2.93 -16.01 -4.69
N GLY A 179 -4.06 -16.27 -5.33
CA GLY A 179 -4.25 -17.42 -6.22
C GLY A 179 -3.40 -17.38 -7.49
N SER A 180 -2.92 -16.19 -7.89
CA SER A 180 -2.07 -16.02 -9.07
C SER A 180 -0.68 -16.66 -8.94
N ASP A 181 -0.22 -16.91 -7.72
CA ASP A 181 1.08 -17.52 -7.45
C ASP A 181 1.01 -18.60 -6.37
N GLN A 182 1.47 -19.82 -6.69
CA GLN A 182 1.37 -20.97 -5.80
C GLN A 182 2.18 -20.82 -4.50
N LEU A 183 3.32 -20.11 -4.53
CA LEU A 183 4.09 -19.85 -3.32
C LEU A 183 3.32 -18.91 -2.40
N VAL A 184 2.87 -17.78 -2.94
CA VAL A 184 2.13 -16.76 -2.19
C VAL A 184 0.85 -17.37 -1.60
N LYS A 185 0.16 -18.24 -2.39
CA LYS A 185 -1.00 -18.98 -1.92
C LYS A 185 -0.68 -19.90 -0.74
N LYS A 186 0.33 -20.76 -0.86
CA LYS A 186 0.75 -21.66 0.23
C LYS A 186 1.17 -20.89 1.47
N TRP A 187 1.87 -19.76 1.28
CA TRP A 187 2.30 -18.91 2.37
C TRP A 187 1.12 -18.24 3.08
N TYR A 188 0.19 -17.66 2.30
CA TYR A 188 -1.04 -17.09 2.84
C TYR A 188 -1.86 -18.13 3.61
N ASP A 189 -2.09 -19.31 3.01
CA ASP A 189 -2.87 -20.39 3.64
C ASP A 189 -2.20 -20.88 4.94
N GLN A 190 -0.87 -20.92 4.99
CA GLN A 190 -0.10 -21.26 6.19
C GLN A 190 -0.25 -20.22 7.31
N MET A 191 -0.31 -18.93 6.95
CA MET A 191 -0.43 -17.83 7.91
C MET A 191 -1.89 -17.53 8.26
N GLY A 192 -2.82 -17.78 7.34
CA GLY A 192 -4.21 -17.40 7.47
C GLY A 192 -4.50 -15.91 7.21
N PHE A 193 -3.52 -15.12 6.78
CA PHE A 193 -3.66 -13.72 6.44
C PHE A 193 -2.49 -13.24 5.57
N PHE A 194 -2.69 -12.18 4.78
CA PHE A 194 -1.60 -11.51 4.11
C PHE A 194 -0.89 -10.57 5.10
N MET A 195 0.43 -10.44 4.97
CA MET A 195 1.23 -9.89 6.06
C MET A 195 0.83 -8.48 6.45
N MET A 196 0.76 -7.56 5.50
CA MET A 196 0.60 -6.16 5.88
C MET A 196 -0.04 -5.31 4.80
N GLU A 197 -0.98 -4.49 5.22
CA GLU A 197 -1.56 -3.42 4.44
C GLU A 197 -1.58 -2.14 5.28
N GLY A 198 -1.89 -1.01 4.66
CA GLY A 198 -1.99 0.25 5.38
C GLY A 198 -2.84 1.29 4.68
N GLU A 199 -3.13 2.31 5.47
CA GLU A 199 -3.78 3.55 5.07
C GLU A 199 -2.88 4.72 5.49
N GLY A 200 -2.91 5.81 4.75
CA GLY A 200 -2.40 7.09 5.23
C GLY A 200 -3.45 7.77 6.12
N GLU A 201 -2.99 8.59 7.05
CA GLU A 201 -3.86 9.50 7.80
C GLU A 201 -3.27 10.90 7.80
N ALA A 202 -4.11 11.94 7.57
CA ALA A 202 -3.76 13.35 7.71
C ALA A 202 -4.52 13.96 8.89
N PHE A 203 -3.85 14.79 9.70
CA PHE A 203 -4.46 15.46 10.86
C PHE A 203 -5.00 16.82 10.45
N ILE A 204 -6.31 16.92 10.39
CA ILE A 204 -7.04 18.10 9.90
C ILE A 204 -8.16 18.44 10.88
N ASP A 205 -8.27 19.68 11.29
CA ASP A 205 -9.30 20.18 12.22
C ASP A 205 -9.45 19.33 13.50
N GLY A 206 -8.29 18.93 14.07
CA GLY A 206 -8.25 18.15 15.30
C GLY A 206 -8.55 16.66 15.15
N LYS A 207 -8.67 16.13 13.91
CA LYS A 207 -9.02 14.75 13.63
C LYS A 207 -8.05 14.10 12.63
N TRP A 208 -7.83 12.81 12.78
CA TRP A 208 -7.12 12.01 11.78
C TRP A 208 -8.10 11.56 10.69
N ILE A 209 -7.87 12.04 9.47
CA ILE A 209 -8.67 11.72 8.28
C ILE A 209 -7.95 10.63 7.49
N VAL A 210 -8.65 9.55 7.23
CA VAL A 210 -8.10 8.38 6.54
C VAL A 210 -7.94 8.63 5.04
N ALA A 211 -6.86 8.12 4.47
CA ALA A 211 -6.55 8.14 3.06
C ALA A 211 -6.11 6.73 2.58
N HIS A 212 -7.04 5.94 2.08
CA HIS A 212 -6.71 4.64 1.51
C HIS A 212 -6.40 4.76 0.03
N VAL A 213 -5.12 4.92 -0.28
CA VAL A 213 -4.60 5.16 -1.63
C VAL A 213 -4.13 3.88 -2.35
N GLY A 214 -3.94 2.77 -1.62
CA GLY A 214 -3.34 1.55 -2.14
C GLY A 214 -4.07 0.96 -3.37
N PRO A 215 -5.39 0.65 -3.34
CA PRO A 215 -6.11 0.15 -4.51
C PRO A 215 -6.60 1.31 -5.39
N THR A 216 -6.33 1.21 -6.69
CA THR A 216 -6.91 2.12 -7.68
C THR A 216 -8.43 1.89 -7.79
N ALA A 217 -9.15 2.83 -8.40
CA ALA A 217 -10.58 2.67 -8.66
C ALA A 217 -10.86 1.44 -9.53
N GLU A 218 -10.00 1.17 -10.50
CA GLU A 218 -10.08 0.02 -11.41
C GLU A 218 -9.93 -1.30 -10.64
N ARG A 219 -8.99 -1.38 -9.70
CA ARG A 219 -8.82 -2.59 -8.88
C ARG A 219 -9.99 -2.81 -7.92
N GLN A 220 -10.55 -1.73 -7.38
CA GLN A 220 -11.77 -1.82 -6.57
C GLN A 220 -12.94 -2.31 -7.41
N ALA A 221 -13.08 -1.80 -8.65
CA ALA A 221 -14.11 -2.26 -9.57
C ALA A 221 -13.94 -3.74 -9.96
N ALA A 222 -12.71 -4.19 -10.21
CA ALA A 222 -12.41 -5.59 -10.47
C ALA A 222 -12.79 -6.51 -9.29
N GLY A 223 -12.69 -6.00 -8.06
CA GLY A 223 -13.14 -6.69 -6.84
C GLY A 223 -14.64 -6.59 -6.57
N GLY A 224 -15.39 -5.85 -7.36
CA GLY A 224 -16.83 -5.66 -7.16
C GLY A 224 -17.19 -4.83 -5.92
N ILE A 225 -16.30 -3.95 -5.48
CA ILE A 225 -16.46 -3.13 -4.27
C ILE A 225 -16.51 -1.63 -4.60
N PRO A 226 -17.10 -0.81 -3.71
CA PRO A 226 -17.17 0.62 -3.90
C PRO A 226 -15.79 1.28 -4.02
N ILE A 227 -15.74 2.40 -4.74
CA ILE A 227 -14.52 3.22 -4.82
C ILE A 227 -14.39 4.01 -3.53
N THR A 228 -13.32 3.76 -2.76
CA THR A 228 -13.04 4.47 -1.51
C THR A 228 -12.73 5.94 -1.77
N LYS A 229 -13.35 6.84 -1.00
CA LYS A 229 -13.16 8.28 -1.05
C LYS A 229 -12.23 8.76 0.07
N PHE A 230 -11.74 9.98 -0.03
CA PHE A 230 -10.98 10.59 1.06
C PHE A 230 -11.82 10.65 2.33
N GLY A 231 -11.28 10.20 3.44
CA GLY A 231 -11.98 10.03 4.71
C GLY A 231 -12.67 8.68 4.92
N GLU A 232 -12.71 7.83 3.90
CA GLU A 232 -13.26 6.47 4.03
C GLU A 232 -12.15 5.45 4.29
N SER A 233 -12.32 4.61 5.32
CA SER A 233 -11.45 3.46 5.56
C SER A 233 -11.85 2.29 4.66
N SER A 234 -10.87 1.55 4.20
CA SER A 234 -11.10 0.30 3.48
C SER A 234 -11.32 -0.90 4.39
N ILE A 235 -11.01 -0.74 5.68
CA ILE A 235 -11.20 -1.81 6.67
C ILE A 235 -12.70 -2.12 6.78
N GLY A 236 -13.03 -3.39 6.61
CA GLY A 236 -14.41 -3.87 6.63
C GLY A 236 -15.12 -3.84 5.28
N VAL A 237 -14.55 -3.24 4.25
CA VAL A 237 -15.10 -3.25 2.89
C VAL A 237 -14.19 -4.00 1.92
N TRP A 238 -12.90 -3.78 2.01
CA TRP A 238 -11.89 -4.34 1.11
C TRP A 238 -10.92 -5.26 1.84
N PHE A 239 -10.52 -4.85 3.03
CA PHE A 239 -9.67 -5.62 3.91
C PHE A 239 -10.31 -5.75 5.28
N PHE A 240 -9.98 -6.83 5.95
CA PHE A 240 -10.30 -7.03 7.35
C PHE A 240 -8.99 -6.97 8.13
N ALA A 241 -8.89 -6.03 9.04
CA ALA A 241 -7.77 -5.99 9.96
C ALA A 241 -7.85 -7.19 10.91
N VAL A 242 -6.76 -7.93 11.01
CA VAL A 242 -6.63 -8.98 12.01
C VAL A 242 -6.66 -8.32 13.39
N PRO A 243 -7.51 -8.75 14.34
CA PRO A 243 -7.63 -8.11 15.64
C PRO A 243 -6.29 -7.97 16.37
N GLY A 244 -6.07 -6.82 17.00
CA GLY A 244 -4.84 -6.52 17.74
C GLY A 244 -3.59 -6.26 16.89
N THR A 245 -3.72 -6.12 15.56
CA THR A 245 -2.58 -5.84 14.67
C THR A 245 -2.56 -4.43 14.12
N THR A 246 -3.58 -3.62 14.38
CA THR A 246 -3.64 -2.23 13.92
C THR A 246 -2.68 -1.37 14.73
N GLU A 247 -1.77 -0.69 14.04
CA GLU A 247 -0.79 0.21 14.62
C GLU A 247 -0.74 1.51 13.83
N THR A 248 -0.50 2.62 14.53
CA THR A 248 -0.19 3.91 13.89
C THR A 248 1.27 4.24 14.09
N MET A 249 1.95 4.68 13.04
CA MET A 249 3.37 4.94 13.09
C MET A 249 3.79 6.13 12.25
N GLU A 250 4.88 6.76 12.64
CA GLU A 250 5.46 7.88 11.92
C GLU A 250 6.23 7.43 10.68
N SER A 251 6.86 6.27 10.76
CA SER A 251 7.73 5.73 9.72
C SER A 251 7.47 4.25 9.48
N ILE A 252 7.74 3.81 8.27
CA ILE A 252 7.87 2.38 7.97
C ILE A 252 9.19 1.88 8.58
N PRO A 253 9.17 0.82 9.39
CA PRO A 253 10.38 0.30 10.03
C PRO A 253 11.27 -0.45 9.02
N TYR A 254 12.56 -0.54 9.31
CA TYR A 254 13.57 -1.22 8.48
C TYR A 254 13.20 -2.65 8.07
N GLY A 255 12.61 -3.42 8.97
CA GLY A 255 12.27 -4.82 8.73
C GLY A 255 11.28 -5.03 7.59
N LEU A 256 10.38 -4.06 7.37
CA LEU A 256 9.39 -4.15 6.31
C LEU A 256 10.03 -4.02 4.92
N GLY A 257 10.95 -3.07 4.75
CA GLY A 257 11.70 -2.92 3.51
C GLY A 257 12.59 -4.13 3.21
N ALA A 258 13.20 -4.71 4.24
CA ALA A 258 14.02 -5.91 4.09
C ALA A 258 13.23 -7.12 3.57
N GLY A 259 11.97 -7.28 3.98
CA GLY A 259 11.11 -8.38 3.52
C GLY A 259 10.86 -8.37 2.02
N ALA A 260 10.57 -7.22 1.44
CA ALA A 260 10.36 -7.07 0.00
C ALA A 260 11.66 -7.32 -0.81
N ASN A 261 12.80 -6.86 -0.29
CA ASN A 261 14.11 -7.14 -0.89
C ASN A 261 14.43 -8.63 -0.87
N LEU A 262 14.14 -9.31 0.25
CA LEU A 262 14.33 -10.75 0.37
C LEU A 262 13.45 -11.51 -0.62
N LEU A 263 12.18 -11.13 -0.77
CA LEU A 263 11.26 -11.74 -1.73
C LEU A 263 11.77 -11.58 -3.17
N LYS A 264 12.26 -10.41 -3.55
CA LYS A 264 12.88 -10.17 -4.86
C LYS A 264 14.08 -11.09 -5.11
N MET A 265 14.88 -11.32 -4.08
CA MET A 265 16.08 -12.15 -4.19
C MET A 265 15.76 -13.65 -4.28
N ILE A 266 14.77 -14.12 -3.52
CA ILE A 266 14.39 -15.54 -3.43
C ILE A 266 13.42 -15.94 -4.54
N ALA A 267 12.42 -15.11 -4.82
CA ALA A 267 11.26 -15.43 -5.67
C ALA A 267 10.91 -14.28 -6.65
N PRO A 268 11.84 -13.84 -7.51
CA PRO A 268 11.58 -12.78 -8.48
C PRO A 268 10.43 -13.12 -9.44
N GLY A 269 10.28 -14.40 -9.83
CA GLY A 269 9.16 -14.84 -10.66
C GLY A 269 7.80 -14.70 -9.99
N SER A 270 7.71 -14.92 -8.66
CA SER A 270 6.47 -14.69 -7.92
C SER A 270 6.08 -13.21 -7.92
N MET A 271 7.04 -12.31 -7.74
CA MET A 271 6.78 -10.87 -7.82
C MET A 271 6.27 -10.46 -9.21
N GLU A 272 6.86 -11.01 -10.27
CA GLU A 272 6.45 -10.72 -11.64
C GLU A 272 5.02 -11.23 -11.92
N ARG A 273 4.67 -12.47 -11.52
CA ARG A 273 3.30 -13.01 -11.65
C ARG A 273 2.26 -12.18 -10.91
N ILE A 274 2.56 -11.73 -9.69
CA ILE A 274 1.65 -10.85 -8.94
C ILE A 274 1.45 -9.53 -9.69
N ASN A 275 2.52 -8.93 -10.22
CA ASN A 275 2.42 -7.68 -10.97
C ASN A 275 1.63 -7.83 -12.28
N ILE A 276 1.77 -8.95 -12.99
CA ILE A 276 0.93 -9.29 -14.14
C ILE A 276 -0.54 -9.39 -13.73
N SER A 277 -0.83 -10.08 -12.63
CA SER A 277 -2.20 -10.22 -12.11
C SER A 277 -2.81 -8.87 -11.72
N ILE A 278 -2.03 -7.97 -11.11
CA ILE A 278 -2.44 -6.59 -10.81
C ILE A 278 -2.82 -5.84 -12.09
N GLN A 279 -2.01 -5.97 -13.15
CA GLN A 279 -2.31 -5.33 -14.45
C GLN A 279 -3.59 -5.88 -15.09
N HIS A 280 -3.81 -7.19 -15.01
CA HIS A 280 -5.04 -7.80 -15.50
C HIS A 280 -6.26 -7.29 -14.73
N GLN A 281 -6.18 -7.15 -13.41
CA GLN A 281 -7.24 -6.55 -12.60
C GLN A 281 -7.51 -5.10 -12.99
N ASN A 282 -6.49 -4.28 -13.19
CA ASN A 282 -6.65 -2.90 -13.64
C ASN A 282 -7.38 -2.84 -14.99
N LYS A 283 -6.98 -3.67 -15.97
CA LYS A 283 -7.65 -3.76 -17.28
C LYS A 283 -9.11 -4.20 -17.14
N MET A 284 -9.39 -5.23 -16.34
CA MET A 284 -10.75 -5.73 -16.10
C MET A 284 -11.61 -4.67 -15.41
N GLY A 285 -11.10 -4.04 -14.37
CA GLY A 285 -11.84 -3.01 -13.64
C GLY A 285 -12.09 -1.76 -14.45
N LYS A 286 -11.16 -1.36 -15.32
CA LYS A 286 -11.38 -0.28 -16.27
C LYS A 286 -12.59 -0.55 -17.17
N LYS A 287 -12.66 -1.75 -17.75
CA LYS A 287 -13.82 -2.17 -18.55
C LYS A 287 -15.12 -2.17 -17.75
N ILE A 288 -15.11 -2.66 -16.51
CA ILE A 288 -16.28 -2.66 -15.62
C ILE A 288 -16.76 -1.23 -15.36
N ILE A 289 -15.85 -0.27 -15.13
CA ILE A 289 -16.18 1.15 -14.94
C ILE A 289 -16.76 1.75 -16.22
N GLU A 290 -16.16 1.46 -17.38
CA GLU A 290 -16.64 1.94 -18.68
C GLU A 290 -18.05 1.38 -18.98
N ASP A 291 -18.27 0.09 -18.78
CA ASP A 291 -19.57 -0.58 -18.97
C ASP A 291 -20.66 -0.04 -18.01
N ALA A 292 -20.26 0.45 -16.83
CA ALA A 292 -21.16 1.09 -15.86
C ALA A 292 -21.48 2.56 -16.18
N GLY A 293 -20.85 3.16 -17.19
CA GLY A 293 -21.01 4.57 -17.53
C GLY A 293 -20.14 5.54 -16.73
N GLY A 294 -19.01 5.05 -16.16
CA GLY A 294 -18.03 5.86 -15.44
C GLY A 294 -17.90 5.54 -13.96
N LYS A 295 -16.90 6.16 -13.31
CA LYS A 295 -16.53 5.88 -11.89
C LYS A 295 -17.68 6.16 -10.92
N GLU A 296 -18.36 7.30 -11.07
CA GLU A 296 -19.46 7.73 -10.22
C GLU A 296 -20.66 6.79 -10.32
N SER A 297 -21.02 6.41 -11.55
CA SER A 297 -22.13 5.48 -11.83
C SER A 297 -21.83 4.10 -11.25
N TYR A 298 -20.61 3.58 -11.45
CA TYR A 298 -20.15 2.32 -10.87
C TYR A 298 -20.23 2.36 -9.34
N ASP A 299 -19.67 3.40 -8.72
CA ASP A 299 -19.65 3.54 -7.25
C ASP A 299 -21.06 3.58 -6.66
N ALA A 300 -21.96 4.38 -7.26
CA ALA A 300 -23.35 4.47 -6.82
C ALA A 300 -24.10 3.13 -6.94
N MET A 301 -23.95 2.42 -8.05
CA MET A 301 -24.55 1.09 -8.25
C MET A 301 -24.03 0.08 -7.23
N THR A 302 -22.71 0.08 -7.01
CA THR A 302 -22.06 -0.89 -6.12
C THR A 302 -22.45 -0.63 -4.67
N ARG A 303 -22.47 0.63 -4.22
CA ARG A 303 -22.93 1.03 -2.88
C ARG A 303 -24.39 0.63 -2.66
N LYS A 304 -25.24 0.83 -3.64
CA LYS A 304 -26.65 0.40 -3.58
C LYS A 304 -26.79 -1.12 -3.48
N LYS A 305 -26.00 -1.89 -4.25
CA LYS A 305 -26.02 -3.35 -4.26
C LYS A 305 -25.52 -3.95 -2.94
N LEU A 306 -24.43 -3.44 -2.40
CA LEU A 306 -23.83 -3.92 -1.15
C LEU A 306 -24.66 -3.48 0.07
N GLY A 307 -25.34 -2.33 -0.02
CA GLY A 307 -26.10 -1.76 1.11
C GLY A 307 -25.20 -1.59 2.33
N SER A 308 -25.72 -1.89 3.51
CA SER A 308 -24.97 -1.89 4.77
C SER A 308 -24.24 -3.22 5.04
N LYS A 309 -24.29 -4.17 4.12
CA LYS A 309 -23.65 -5.48 4.29
C LYS A 309 -22.17 -5.39 3.99
N THR A 310 -21.38 -5.34 5.02
CA THR A 310 -19.94 -5.58 4.92
C THR A 310 -19.72 -7.07 4.66
N PRO A 311 -18.91 -7.47 3.67
CA PRO A 311 -18.56 -8.88 3.49
C PRO A 311 -17.93 -9.39 4.78
N ILE A 312 -18.52 -10.42 5.40
CA ILE A 312 -17.97 -11.02 6.62
C ILE A 312 -16.92 -12.04 6.18
N VAL A 313 -15.69 -11.85 6.61
CA VAL A 313 -14.65 -12.88 6.53
C VAL A 313 -14.69 -13.66 7.84
N ASP A 314 -14.99 -14.94 7.74
CA ASP A 314 -14.92 -15.84 8.89
C ASP A 314 -13.44 -16.07 9.27
N LEU A 315 -13.03 -15.50 10.38
CA LEU A 315 -11.70 -15.66 10.95
C LEU A 315 -11.61 -16.82 11.95
N SER A 316 -12.74 -17.48 12.27
CA SER A 316 -12.82 -18.49 13.34
C SER A 316 -11.94 -19.72 13.11
N ASN A 317 -11.65 -20.05 11.85
CA ASN A 317 -10.82 -21.20 11.47
C ASN A 317 -9.33 -20.85 11.25
N LYS A 318 -8.92 -19.62 11.45
CA LYS A 318 -7.55 -19.15 11.17
C LYS A 318 -6.72 -19.11 12.45
N LYS A 319 -6.11 -20.25 12.79
CA LYS A 319 -5.06 -20.34 13.81
C LYS A 319 -3.76 -19.80 13.21
N GLY A 320 -3.60 -18.48 13.22
CA GLY A 320 -2.33 -17.85 12.81
C GLY A 320 -1.27 -17.95 13.92
N ILE A 321 0.00 -17.94 13.54
CA ILE A 321 1.16 -17.92 14.47
C ILE A 321 1.08 -16.76 15.49
N ILE A 322 0.28 -15.73 15.20
CA ILE A 322 0.12 -14.53 16.04
C ILE A 322 -0.95 -14.72 17.11
N PHE A 323 -1.92 -15.62 16.86
CA PHE A 323 -3.02 -15.90 17.76
C PHE A 323 -2.80 -17.17 18.57
N GLY A 324 -1.56 -17.69 18.57
CA GLY A 324 -1.22 -18.87 19.35
C GLY A 324 -1.68 -18.72 20.80
N GLU A 325 -2.76 -19.40 21.14
CA GLU A 325 -3.06 -19.89 22.44
C GLU A 325 -2.22 -21.14 22.69
#